data_591b46f63331cab191c59ee18d1dc6a9
#
_entry.id   591b46f63331cab191c59ee18d1dc6a9
#
_cell.length_a   1.000
_cell.length_b   1.000
_cell.length_c   1.000
_cell.angle_alpha   90.00
_cell.angle_beta   90.00
_cell.angle_gamma   90.00
#
_symmetry.space_group_name_H-M   'P 1'
#
loop_
_entity.id
_entity.type
_entity.pdbx_description
1 polymer ?
#
loop_
_entity_poly.entity_id
_entity_poly.type
_entity_poly.pdbx_seq_one_letter_code
_entity_poly.pdbx_strand_id
1 'polypeptide(L)'
;TWIYQKNDIIFKIKLQKGQEAWRNDLINGLYGGYYLSVRGEVLENYMSGFPVYWDFSKDPRPNNMYIWVSNHSLRLDDINPNYVSVWFYDQRKRHFGGKGITGGYIQLLSPTKIRWKLDELTGIWNETEGDESISDAGRRPIGFSVPDDVIMTKE
;
A
#
# COMPACT_ATOMS: atom_id res chain seq x y z
N THR A 1 -12.98 6.32 -3.01
CA THR A 1 -11.93 6.33 -4.04
C THR A 1 -11.20 7.67 -4.00
N TRP A 2 -9.90 7.62 -4.30
CA TRP A 2 -9.03 8.78 -4.44
C TRP A 2 -8.38 8.73 -5.81
N ILE A 3 -8.22 9.87 -6.45
CA ILE A 3 -7.69 10.00 -7.81
C ILE A 3 -6.54 11.01 -7.88
N TYR A 4 -5.50 10.62 -8.60
CA TYR A 4 -4.48 11.50 -9.15
C TYR A 4 -4.55 11.45 -10.67
N GLN A 5 -4.55 12.61 -11.31
CA GLN A 5 -4.56 12.72 -12.76
C GLN A 5 -3.64 13.86 -13.19
N LYS A 6 -2.61 13.53 -13.97
CA LYS A 6 -1.65 14.48 -14.52
C LYS A 6 -0.92 13.86 -15.70
N ASN A 7 -0.69 14.64 -16.77
CA ASN A 7 0.14 14.24 -17.92
C ASN A 7 -0.20 12.84 -18.47
N ASP A 8 -1.46 12.61 -18.81
CA ASP A 8 -1.96 11.32 -19.33
C ASP A 8 -1.86 10.13 -18.36
N ILE A 9 -1.47 10.35 -17.12
CA ILE A 9 -1.49 9.34 -16.06
C ILE A 9 -2.76 9.52 -15.25
N ILE A 10 -3.52 8.44 -15.08
CA ILE A 10 -4.60 8.34 -14.11
C ILE A 10 -4.24 7.23 -13.13
N PHE A 11 -4.07 7.61 -11.88
CA PHE A 11 -3.84 6.67 -10.79
C PHE A 11 -4.95 6.82 -9.75
N LYS A 12 -5.59 5.71 -9.42
CA LYS A 12 -6.66 5.70 -8.41
C LYS A 12 -6.34 4.67 -7.35
N ILE A 13 -6.76 4.96 -6.13
CA ILE A 13 -6.81 3.98 -5.05
C ILE A 13 -8.25 3.90 -4.50
N LYS A 14 -8.69 2.70 -4.20
CA LYS A 14 -9.96 2.45 -3.52
C LYS A 14 -9.67 1.72 -2.23
N LEU A 15 -10.11 2.32 -1.14
CA LEU A 15 -9.94 1.77 0.20
C LEU A 15 -11.32 1.56 0.83
N GLN A 16 -11.48 0.48 1.54
CA GLN A 16 -12.65 0.18 2.37
C GLN A 16 -12.22 -0.22 3.77
N LYS A 17 -13.06 0.06 4.74
CA LYS A 17 -12.87 -0.40 6.11
C LYS A 17 -12.96 -1.92 6.15
N GLY A 18 -12.09 -2.52 6.93
CA GLY A 18 -12.08 -3.95 7.16
C GLY A 18 -11.38 -4.31 8.45
N GLN A 19 -11.38 -5.57 8.75
CA GLN A 19 -10.74 -6.14 9.92
C GLN A 19 -9.79 -7.25 9.52
N GLU A 20 -8.68 -7.32 10.20
CA GLU A 20 -7.70 -8.38 10.09
C GLU A 20 -7.60 -9.10 11.42
N ALA A 21 -7.67 -10.42 11.38
CA ALA A 21 -7.34 -11.26 12.52
C ALA A 21 -5.84 -11.59 12.47
N TRP A 22 -5.13 -11.17 13.51
CA TRP A 22 -3.74 -11.51 13.73
C TRP A 22 -3.60 -12.23 15.08
N ARG A 23 -3.31 -13.52 15.06
CA ARG A 23 -3.31 -14.35 16.28
C ARG A 23 -4.66 -14.27 17.00
N ASN A 24 -4.71 -13.63 18.17
CA ASN A 24 -5.93 -13.46 18.98
C ASN A 24 -6.50 -12.04 18.91
N ASP A 25 -5.92 -11.17 18.09
CA ASP A 25 -6.30 -9.77 18.00
C ASP A 25 -7.06 -9.49 16.69
N LEU A 26 -8.01 -8.56 16.76
CA LEU A 26 -8.68 -7.99 15.61
C LEU A 26 -8.14 -6.57 15.38
N ILE A 27 -7.56 -6.38 14.23
CA ILE A 27 -6.99 -5.09 13.83
C ILE A 27 -7.93 -4.44 12.81
N ASN A 28 -8.39 -3.23 13.10
CA ASN A 28 -9.14 -2.43 12.16
C ASN A 28 -8.16 -1.75 11.20
N GLY A 29 -8.45 -1.82 9.91
CA GLY A 29 -7.63 -1.20 8.89
C GLY A 29 -8.45 -0.78 7.66
N LEU A 30 -7.73 -0.29 6.66
CA LEU A 30 -8.28 -0.03 5.35
C LEU A 30 -7.60 -0.97 4.34
N TYR A 31 -8.38 -1.67 3.58
CA TYR A 31 -7.91 -2.57 2.53
C TYR A 31 -8.36 -2.07 1.18
N GLY A 32 -7.55 -2.35 0.18
CA GLY A 32 -7.96 -1.95 -1.13
C GLY A 32 -7.02 -2.32 -2.25
N GLY A 33 -7.36 -1.79 -3.39
CA GLY A 33 -6.62 -1.96 -4.61
C GLY A 33 -6.45 -0.64 -5.35
N TYR A 34 -5.83 -0.73 -6.50
CA TYR A 34 -5.50 0.44 -7.30
C TYR A 34 -5.80 0.22 -8.78
N TYR A 35 -5.84 1.35 -9.47
CA TYR A 35 -5.98 1.45 -10.92
C TYR A 35 -4.90 2.34 -11.47
N LEU A 36 -4.31 1.94 -12.58
CA LEU A 36 -3.35 2.74 -13.33
C LEU A 36 -3.68 2.73 -14.81
N SER A 37 -3.80 3.90 -15.41
CA SER A 37 -3.76 4.04 -16.86
C SER A 37 -2.76 5.11 -17.27
N VAL A 38 -2.17 4.90 -18.43
CA VAL A 38 -1.20 5.82 -19.05
C VAL A 38 -1.58 6.01 -20.51
N ARG A 39 -1.74 7.26 -20.94
CA ARG A 39 -2.14 7.61 -22.32
C ARG A 39 -3.42 6.92 -22.78
N GLY A 40 -4.37 6.75 -21.85
CA GLY A 40 -5.64 6.07 -22.13
C GLY A 40 -5.60 4.55 -22.12
N GLU A 41 -4.43 3.93 -22.03
CA GLU A 41 -4.28 2.49 -21.89
C GLU A 41 -4.36 2.10 -20.41
N VAL A 42 -5.23 1.15 -20.10
CA VAL A 42 -5.35 0.58 -18.75
C VAL A 42 -4.24 -0.44 -18.55
N LEU A 43 -3.32 -0.15 -17.67
CA LEU A 43 -2.20 -1.03 -17.35
C LEU A 43 -2.53 -1.97 -16.18
N GLU A 44 -3.29 -1.48 -15.20
CA GLU A 44 -3.64 -2.23 -13.99
C GLU A 44 -5.02 -1.80 -13.49
N ASN A 45 -5.82 -2.76 -13.04
CA ASN A 45 -7.14 -2.50 -12.46
C ASN A 45 -7.49 -3.53 -11.40
N TYR A 46 -7.32 -3.15 -10.15
CA TYR A 46 -7.57 -3.95 -8.96
C TYR A 46 -8.53 -3.25 -8.00
N MET A 47 -9.56 -2.57 -8.54
CA MET A 47 -10.46 -1.71 -7.78
C MET A 47 -11.64 -2.45 -7.14
N SER A 48 -11.69 -3.78 -7.24
CA SER A 48 -12.79 -4.60 -6.72
C SER A 48 -12.30 -5.98 -6.27
N GLY A 49 -13.16 -6.70 -5.55
CA GLY A 49 -12.91 -8.11 -5.19
C GLY A 49 -12.12 -8.30 -3.89
N PHE A 50 -11.85 -7.26 -3.13
CA PHE A 50 -11.21 -7.40 -1.82
C PHE A 50 -12.25 -7.54 -0.70
N PRO A 51 -11.98 -8.40 0.31
CA PRO A 51 -12.91 -8.68 1.40
C PRO A 51 -12.94 -7.55 2.45
N VAL A 52 -13.94 -7.58 3.30
CA VAL A 52 -14.04 -6.71 4.49
C VAL A 52 -13.41 -7.34 5.73
N TYR A 53 -13.13 -8.63 5.69
CA TYR A 53 -12.49 -9.39 6.76
C TYR A 53 -11.45 -10.34 6.18
N TRP A 54 -10.32 -10.43 6.83
CA TRP A 54 -9.26 -11.35 6.46
C TRP A 54 -8.57 -11.92 7.70
N ASP A 55 -8.45 -13.25 7.75
CA ASP A 55 -7.68 -13.94 8.78
C ASP A 55 -6.26 -14.20 8.26
N PHE A 56 -5.34 -13.35 8.64
CA PHE A 56 -3.94 -13.41 8.21
C PHE A 56 -3.25 -14.72 8.57
N SER A 57 -3.70 -15.39 9.62
CA SER A 57 -3.09 -16.64 10.08
C SER A 57 -3.54 -17.87 9.31
N LYS A 58 -4.65 -17.78 8.58
CA LYS A 58 -5.29 -18.92 7.93
C LYS A 58 -5.37 -18.82 6.42
N ASP A 59 -5.62 -17.62 5.95
CA ASP A 59 -5.94 -17.40 4.55
C ASP A 59 -4.79 -16.72 3.81
N PRO A 60 -4.50 -17.16 2.56
CA PRO A 60 -3.62 -16.38 1.72
C PRO A 60 -4.22 -14.99 1.48
N ARG A 61 -3.35 -14.00 1.22
CA ARG A 61 -3.81 -12.66 0.90
C ARG A 61 -4.83 -12.69 -0.25
N PRO A 62 -6.00 -12.06 -0.08
CA PRO A 62 -7.01 -12.03 -1.12
C PRO A 62 -6.51 -11.36 -2.40
N ASN A 63 -7.00 -11.84 -3.55
CA ASN A 63 -6.74 -11.20 -4.82
C ASN A 63 -7.23 -9.74 -4.81
N ASN A 64 -6.53 -8.88 -5.53
CA ASN A 64 -6.80 -7.44 -5.64
C ASN A 64 -6.63 -6.63 -4.34
N MET A 65 -6.30 -7.25 -3.22
CA MET A 65 -5.95 -6.55 -1.98
C MET A 65 -4.45 -6.22 -1.98
N TYR A 66 -4.11 -5.16 -2.69
CA TYR A 66 -2.71 -4.75 -2.89
C TYR A 66 -2.32 -3.50 -2.12
N ILE A 67 -3.25 -2.95 -1.38
CA ILE A 67 -3.04 -1.86 -0.43
C ILE A 67 -3.61 -2.27 0.91
N TRP A 68 -2.77 -2.19 1.93
CA TRP A 68 -3.19 -2.31 3.31
C TRP A 68 -2.71 -1.10 4.09
N VAL A 69 -3.63 -0.53 4.86
CA VAL A 69 -3.40 0.70 5.61
C VAL A 69 -3.78 0.49 7.06
N SER A 70 -2.84 0.72 7.96
CA SER A 70 -3.10 0.68 9.39
C SER A 70 -2.20 1.68 10.13
N ASN A 71 -2.54 1.96 11.38
CA ASN A 71 -1.69 2.74 12.27
C ASN A 71 -0.79 1.86 13.15
N HIS A 72 -0.78 0.56 12.94
CA HIS A 72 -0.12 -0.41 13.82
C HIS A 72 1.42 -0.34 13.79
N SER A 73 2.00 0.21 12.73
CA SER A 73 3.45 0.38 12.60
C SER A 73 3.98 1.73 13.10
N LEU A 74 3.10 2.64 13.48
CA LEU A 74 3.52 3.90 14.08
C LEU A 74 3.96 3.63 15.53
N ARG A 75 5.15 4.11 15.91
CA ARG A 75 5.57 4.10 17.31
C ARG A 75 4.51 4.84 18.12
N LEU A 76 4.16 4.29 19.28
CA LEU A 76 3.10 4.83 20.15
C LEU A 76 3.31 6.32 20.49
N ASP A 77 4.56 6.80 20.43
CA ASP A 77 4.94 8.17 20.74
C ASP A 77 4.68 9.17 19.59
N ASP A 78 4.44 8.68 18.36
CA ASP A 78 4.30 9.50 17.16
C ASP A 78 2.91 9.38 16.51
N ILE A 79 1.86 9.11 17.29
CA ILE A 79 0.51 8.99 16.74
C ILE A 79 0.04 10.35 16.23
N ASN A 80 0.20 10.56 14.93
CA ASN A 80 -0.44 11.67 14.24
C ASN A 80 -1.73 11.16 13.60
N PRO A 81 -2.90 11.65 14.02
CA PRO A 81 -4.19 11.17 13.52
C PRO A 81 -4.39 11.41 12.02
N ASN A 82 -3.57 12.26 11.42
CA ASN A 82 -3.61 12.55 10.00
C ASN A 82 -2.70 11.64 9.15
N TYR A 83 -1.96 10.72 9.78
CA TYR A 83 -1.06 9.79 9.09
C TYR A 83 -1.45 8.35 9.36
N VAL A 84 -1.39 7.54 8.32
CA VAL A 84 -1.50 6.09 8.41
C VAL A 84 -0.45 5.43 7.54
N SER A 85 0.13 4.35 8.02
CA SER A 85 1.12 3.58 7.27
C SER A 85 0.48 2.77 6.17
N VAL A 86 1.20 2.61 5.07
CA VAL A 86 0.76 1.88 3.89
C VAL A 86 1.68 0.70 3.62
N TRP A 87 1.09 -0.47 3.49
CA TRP A 87 1.70 -1.60 2.82
C TRP A 87 1.21 -1.61 1.39
N PHE A 88 2.15 -1.67 0.45
CA PHE A 88 1.84 -1.63 -0.97
C PHE A 88 2.50 -2.78 -1.71
N TYR A 89 1.71 -3.44 -2.54
CA TYR A 89 2.12 -4.58 -3.34
C TYR A 89 2.05 -4.23 -4.82
N ASP A 90 3.11 -3.57 -5.33
CA ASP A 90 3.24 -3.24 -6.73
C ASP A 90 3.28 -4.52 -7.58
N GLN A 91 2.26 -4.75 -8.37
CA GLN A 91 2.12 -5.99 -9.12
C GLN A 91 3.07 -6.10 -10.31
N ARG A 92 3.55 -4.98 -10.81
CA ARG A 92 4.49 -4.96 -11.94
C ARG A 92 5.94 -5.00 -11.48
N LYS A 93 6.28 -4.25 -10.44
CA LYS A 93 7.66 -4.20 -9.89
C LYS A 93 7.97 -5.37 -8.97
N ARG A 94 6.96 -5.90 -8.30
CA ARG A 94 7.07 -7.07 -7.44
C ARG A 94 8.21 -6.98 -6.40
N HIS A 95 8.29 -5.87 -5.70
CA HIS A 95 9.28 -5.64 -4.65
C HIS A 95 9.39 -6.86 -3.73
N PHE A 96 10.63 -7.25 -3.44
CA PHE A 96 10.92 -8.39 -2.55
C PHE A 96 10.21 -9.69 -2.94
N GLY A 97 10.24 -10.03 -4.22
CA GLY A 97 9.59 -11.24 -4.71
C GLY A 97 8.06 -11.24 -4.60
N GLY A 98 7.45 -10.04 -4.55
CA GLY A 98 6.02 -9.87 -4.40
C GLY A 98 5.54 -9.73 -2.95
N LYS A 99 6.46 -9.67 -1.98
CA LYS A 99 6.12 -9.41 -0.57
C LYS A 99 5.66 -7.96 -0.32
N GLY A 100 5.91 -7.07 -1.29
CA GLY A 100 5.56 -5.67 -1.21
C GLY A 100 6.47 -4.83 -0.34
N ILE A 101 6.11 -3.58 -0.14
CA ILE A 101 6.82 -2.63 0.72
C ILE A 101 5.92 -2.21 1.88
N THR A 102 6.56 -1.76 2.97
CA THR A 102 5.87 -1.23 4.17
C THR A 102 6.24 0.22 4.45
N GLY A 103 7.08 0.83 3.62
CA GLY A 103 7.62 2.18 3.81
C GLY A 103 6.76 3.29 3.23
N GLY A 104 5.45 3.12 3.15
CA GLY A 104 4.55 4.13 2.63
C GLY A 104 3.66 4.77 3.71
N TYR A 105 3.04 5.90 3.35
CA TYR A 105 2.00 6.49 4.17
C TYR A 105 0.93 7.23 3.36
N ILE A 106 -0.23 7.37 3.95
CA ILE A 106 -1.26 8.32 3.55
C ILE A 106 -1.35 9.39 4.61
N GLN A 107 -1.26 10.65 4.19
CA GLN A 107 -1.49 11.82 5.03
C GLN A 107 -2.80 12.48 4.63
N LEU A 108 -3.71 12.67 5.59
CA LEU A 108 -4.93 13.46 5.39
C LEU A 108 -4.57 14.95 5.38
N LEU A 109 -4.74 15.60 4.23
CA LEU A 109 -4.49 17.05 4.07
C LEU A 109 -5.77 17.87 4.27
N SER A 110 -6.90 17.31 3.87
CA SER A 110 -8.24 17.89 4.05
C SER A 110 -9.29 16.78 3.88
N PRO A 111 -10.59 17.02 4.15
CA PRO A 111 -11.63 16.01 3.90
C PRO A 111 -11.71 15.49 2.47
N THR A 112 -11.12 16.21 1.52
CA THR A 112 -11.14 15.87 0.09
C THR A 112 -9.76 15.67 -0.53
N LYS A 113 -8.68 15.75 0.26
CA LYS A 113 -7.32 15.60 -0.24
C LYS A 113 -6.46 14.75 0.69
N ILE A 114 -5.70 13.87 0.08
CA ILE A 114 -4.66 13.09 0.76
C ILE A 114 -3.33 13.26 0.01
N ARG A 115 -2.22 13.11 0.74
CA ARG A 115 -0.92 12.80 0.14
C ARG A 115 -0.73 11.30 0.21
N TRP A 116 -0.47 10.71 -0.92
CA TRP A 116 0.00 9.34 -1.07
C TRP A 116 1.51 9.38 -1.24
N LYS A 117 2.24 8.66 -0.40
CA LYS A 117 3.69 8.54 -0.52
C LYS A 117 4.14 7.12 -0.27
N LEU A 118 5.00 6.62 -1.15
CA LEU A 118 5.68 5.34 -1.01
C LEU A 118 7.17 5.59 -0.78
N ASP A 119 7.78 4.75 0.04
CA ASP A 119 9.22 4.75 0.27
C ASP A 119 9.72 3.31 0.11
N GLU A 120 10.52 3.09 -0.93
CA GLU A 120 11.01 1.77 -1.28
C GLU A 120 12.05 1.24 -0.29
N LEU A 121 12.74 2.12 0.40
CA LEU A 121 13.89 1.76 1.24
C LEU A 121 13.53 1.62 2.71
N THR A 122 12.44 2.22 3.16
CA THR A 122 12.03 2.26 4.56
C THR A 122 10.94 1.23 4.84
N GLY A 123 11.06 0.54 5.97
CA GLY A 123 10.04 -0.38 6.46
C GLY A 123 9.91 -1.69 5.68
N ILE A 124 10.93 -2.06 4.96
CA ILE A 124 10.95 -3.33 4.25
C ILE A 124 11.16 -4.46 5.24
N TRP A 125 10.26 -5.41 5.22
CA TRP A 125 10.43 -6.64 5.98
C TRP A 125 11.54 -7.48 5.39
N ASN A 126 12.65 -7.50 6.09
CA ASN A 126 13.81 -8.27 5.76
C ASN A 126 13.70 -9.63 6.31
N GLU A 127 12.84 -10.28 6.59
CA GLU A 127 13.05 -11.48 7.35
C GLU A 127 12.07 -12.61 7.01
N THR A 128 12.49 -13.36 6.04
CA THR A 128 12.58 -14.80 6.34
C THR A 128 14.01 -15.07 6.77
N GLU A 129 14.21 -15.59 7.98
CA GLU A 129 15.47 -16.19 8.39
C GLU A 129 16.01 -17.04 7.23
N GLY A 130 17.21 -16.71 6.73
CA GLY A 130 17.89 -17.45 5.67
C GLY A 130 17.97 -16.78 4.30
N ASP A 131 17.35 -15.64 4.06
CA ASP A 131 17.55 -14.91 2.81
C ASP A 131 18.66 -13.86 2.95
N GLU A 132 19.92 -14.32 3.02
CA GLU A 132 21.11 -13.47 3.05
C GLU A 132 21.29 -12.64 1.77
N SER A 133 20.44 -12.84 0.76
CA SER A 133 20.55 -12.17 -0.53
C SER A 133 20.09 -10.73 -0.53
N ILE A 134 19.48 -10.24 0.56
CA ILE A 134 18.92 -8.91 0.64
C ILE A 134 19.60 -8.12 1.78
N SER A 135 20.90 -7.91 1.67
CA SER A 135 21.59 -6.94 2.52
C SER A 135 21.25 -5.52 2.07
N ASP A 136 21.04 -4.60 3.01
CA ASP A 136 20.80 -3.18 2.72
C ASP A 136 21.86 -2.55 1.81
N ALA A 137 23.09 -3.04 1.87
CA ALA A 137 24.22 -2.57 1.08
C ALA A 137 24.14 -2.91 -0.43
N GLY A 138 23.34 -3.88 -0.82
CA GLY A 138 23.20 -4.33 -2.21
C GLY A 138 21.93 -3.85 -2.91
N ARG A 139 21.03 -3.16 -2.22
CA ARG A 139 19.74 -2.75 -2.76
C ARG A 139 19.90 -1.55 -3.66
N ARG A 140 19.55 -1.75 -4.91
CA ARG A 140 19.27 -0.64 -5.82
C ARG A 140 17.77 -0.42 -5.85
N PRO A 141 17.29 0.81 -5.65
CA PRO A 141 15.89 1.13 -5.86
C PRO A 141 15.47 0.73 -7.28
N ILE A 142 14.36 0.01 -7.40
CA ILE A 142 13.77 -0.36 -8.69
C ILE A 142 12.63 0.57 -9.09
N GLY A 143 12.25 1.48 -8.19
CA GLY A 143 11.14 2.41 -8.34
C GLY A 143 9.78 1.72 -8.34
N PHE A 144 8.72 2.49 -8.51
CA PHE A 144 7.35 2.00 -8.54
C PHE A 144 6.77 2.03 -9.95
N SER A 145 5.76 1.19 -10.22
CA SER A 145 4.98 1.26 -11.45
C SER A 145 3.91 2.34 -11.39
N VAL A 146 3.58 2.80 -10.19
CA VAL A 146 2.59 3.84 -9.88
C VAL A 146 3.28 5.12 -9.39
N PRO A 147 2.61 6.28 -9.40
CA PRO A 147 3.13 7.49 -8.75
C PRO A 147 3.39 7.24 -7.25
N ASP A 148 4.54 7.66 -6.76
CA ASP A 148 5.06 7.35 -5.43
C ASP A 148 4.99 8.52 -4.43
N ASP A 149 4.83 9.76 -4.90
CA ASP A 149 4.61 10.94 -4.05
C ASP A 149 3.68 11.93 -4.75
N VAL A 150 2.39 11.82 -4.47
CA VAL A 150 1.36 12.63 -5.13
C VAL A 150 0.24 13.04 -4.18
N ILE A 151 -0.40 14.16 -4.52
CA ILE A 151 -1.64 14.58 -3.87
C ILE A 151 -2.80 14.03 -4.69
N MET A 152 -3.69 13.32 -4.01
CA MET A 152 -4.89 12.75 -4.58
C MET A 152 -6.12 13.47 -4.06
N THR A 153 -7.13 13.59 -4.91
CA THR A 153 -8.45 14.13 -4.55
C THR A 153 -9.48 13.03 -4.39
N LYS A 154 -10.44 13.26 -3.51
CA LYS A 154 -11.56 12.34 -3.34
C LYS A 154 -12.46 12.40 -4.57
N GLU A 155 -12.76 11.24 -5.11
CA GLU A 155 -13.72 11.04 -6.20
C GLU A 155 -15.12 10.81 -5.64
#